data_56834fa3ba814d19546e5cdc36f5503a
#
_entry.id   56834fa3ba814d19546e5cdc36f5503a
#
_cell.length_a   1.000
_cell.length_b   1.000
_cell.length_c   1.000
_cell.angle_alpha   90.00
_cell.angle_beta   90.00
_cell.angle_gamma   90.00
#
_symmetry.space_group_name_H-M   'P 1'
#
loop_
_entity.id
_entity.type
_entity.pdbx_description
1 polymer ?
#
loop_
_entity_poly.entity_id
_entity_poly.type
_entity_poly.pdbx_seq_one_letter_code
_entity_poly.pdbx_strand_id
1 'polypeptide(L)'
;DANRPAELTPDAPVEVHMVVTNSGSDPVVVRSIRLEGSVLGLTFFNFETVVGLELAPGATEERTYPLELVGLEGQATGLIPSELQLLDQDRSVLASQGFTADVRGSVRSVYAVFGLAVALFTALTLAACCVSLARHRLSKNRFRRGLQFMVPGLGLGLTATFTLSALRLVAPGAGLWLPLTLGCGAALFVVGYLTPAPDDDLDDDELDSDDAGERLDGLEGDGDEPDGIAENGDRPEVFAAPQVTEPPSGPT
;
A
#
# COMPACT_ATOMS: atom_id res chain seq x y z
N ASP A 1 -24.28 14.87 -17.63
CA ASP A 1 -23.47 15.91 -16.94
C ASP A 1 -22.15 15.29 -16.53
N ALA A 2 -21.05 15.65 -17.20
CA ALA A 2 -19.70 15.09 -16.98
C ALA A 2 -19.16 15.28 -15.53
N ASN A 3 -19.87 15.99 -14.68
CA ASN A 3 -19.43 16.37 -13.33
C ASN A 3 -20.26 15.74 -12.20
N ARG A 4 -21.25 14.90 -12.51
CA ARG A 4 -22.06 14.21 -11.51
C ARG A 4 -21.64 12.72 -11.46
N PRO A 5 -21.36 12.17 -10.28
CA PRO A 5 -21.06 10.74 -10.14
C PRO A 5 -22.19 9.89 -10.73
N ALA A 6 -21.82 8.83 -11.46
CA ALA A 6 -22.81 7.87 -11.96
C ALA A 6 -23.26 6.98 -10.81
N GLU A 7 -24.54 6.95 -10.52
CA GLU A 7 -25.09 6.10 -9.45
C GLU A 7 -25.16 4.64 -9.92
N LEU A 8 -24.51 3.76 -9.18
CA LEU A 8 -24.52 2.31 -9.41
C LEU A 8 -25.25 1.64 -8.26
N THR A 9 -26.40 1.04 -8.58
CA THR A 9 -27.21 0.29 -7.62
C THR A 9 -27.18 -1.20 -7.93
N PRO A 10 -27.02 -2.08 -6.92
CA PRO A 10 -26.93 -3.53 -7.14
C PRO A 10 -28.21 -4.15 -7.74
N ASP A 11 -29.36 -3.53 -7.47
CA ASP A 11 -30.68 -4.08 -7.77
C ASP A 11 -31.23 -3.66 -9.14
N ALA A 12 -30.53 -2.81 -9.88
CA ALA A 12 -30.96 -2.33 -11.17
C ALA A 12 -29.82 -2.41 -12.20
N PRO A 13 -30.09 -2.89 -13.43
CA PRO A 13 -29.11 -2.82 -14.50
C PRO A 13 -28.81 -1.35 -14.82
N VAL A 14 -27.55 -1.06 -15.11
CA VAL A 14 -27.12 0.25 -15.59
C VAL A 14 -27.19 0.25 -17.11
N GLU A 15 -27.95 1.19 -17.68
CA GLU A 15 -27.94 1.40 -19.11
C GLU A 15 -26.70 2.19 -19.53
N VAL A 16 -25.81 1.51 -20.24
CA VAL A 16 -24.62 2.13 -20.85
C VAL A 16 -24.98 2.66 -22.22
N HIS A 17 -25.14 3.96 -22.32
CA HIS A 17 -25.36 4.65 -23.59
C HIS A 17 -24.01 5.06 -24.17
N MET A 18 -23.67 4.60 -25.35
CA MET A 18 -22.40 4.87 -25.98
C MET A 18 -22.56 5.31 -27.44
N VAL A 19 -21.73 6.25 -27.83
CA VAL A 19 -21.53 6.65 -29.22
C VAL A 19 -20.08 6.33 -29.59
N VAL A 20 -19.89 5.42 -30.50
CA VAL A 20 -18.56 4.96 -30.92
C VAL A 20 -18.34 5.31 -32.37
N THR A 21 -17.22 5.96 -32.65
CA THR A 21 -16.80 6.32 -34.00
C THR A 21 -15.49 5.62 -34.36
N ASN A 22 -15.46 4.87 -35.44
CA ASN A 22 -14.23 4.30 -35.98
C ASN A 22 -13.53 5.36 -36.86
N SER A 23 -12.52 6.02 -36.33
CA SER A 23 -11.70 7.00 -37.06
C SER A 23 -10.52 6.39 -37.81
N GLY A 24 -10.36 5.03 -37.75
CA GLY A 24 -9.31 4.32 -38.46
C GLY A 24 -9.67 3.99 -39.90
N SER A 25 -8.71 3.38 -40.62
CA SER A 25 -8.85 2.90 -42.00
C SER A 25 -9.39 1.48 -42.12
N ASP A 26 -9.36 0.71 -41.05
CA ASP A 26 -9.74 -0.70 -41.01
C ASP A 26 -11.02 -0.89 -40.20
N PRO A 27 -11.81 -1.95 -40.48
CA PRO A 27 -12.96 -2.30 -39.68
C PRO A 27 -12.53 -2.66 -38.24
N VAL A 28 -13.30 -2.20 -37.27
CA VAL A 28 -13.07 -2.46 -35.84
C VAL A 28 -14.23 -3.29 -35.28
N VAL A 29 -13.91 -4.34 -34.54
CA VAL A 29 -14.91 -5.15 -33.86
C VAL A 29 -14.80 -4.91 -32.36
N VAL A 30 -15.84 -4.32 -31.77
CA VAL A 30 -15.99 -4.19 -30.32
C VAL A 30 -16.67 -5.44 -29.81
N ARG A 31 -15.95 -6.29 -29.11
CA ARG A 31 -16.49 -7.55 -28.54
C ARG A 31 -17.30 -7.32 -27.29
N SER A 32 -16.75 -6.55 -26.35
CA SER A 32 -17.35 -6.37 -25.05
C SER A 32 -17.12 -4.98 -24.49
N ILE A 33 -17.97 -4.62 -23.53
CA ILE A 33 -17.85 -3.43 -22.69
C ILE A 33 -17.50 -3.94 -21.29
N ARG A 34 -16.47 -3.34 -20.69
CA ARG A 34 -16.06 -3.61 -19.31
C ARG A 34 -16.19 -2.35 -18.46
N LEU A 35 -16.82 -2.51 -17.32
CA LEU A 35 -16.89 -1.52 -16.26
C LEU A 35 -15.99 -1.97 -15.11
N GLU A 36 -14.96 -1.21 -14.83
CA GLU A 36 -14.01 -1.50 -13.76
C GLU A 36 -13.98 -0.36 -12.75
N GLY A 37 -13.98 -0.68 -11.45
CA GLY A 37 -13.77 0.28 -10.38
C GLY A 37 -12.52 -0.05 -9.58
N SER A 38 -11.59 0.92 -9.50
CA SER A 38 -10.29 0.70 -8.84
C SER A 38 -9.91 1.84 -7.92
N VAL A 39 -9.25 1.48 -6.80
CA VAL A 39 -8.70 2.43 -5.82
C VAL A 39 -7.30 1.96 -5.44
N LEU A 40 -6.31 2.84 -5.44
CA LEU A 40 -4.91 2.51 -5.13
C LEU A 40 -4.31 1.42 -6.04
N GLY A 41 -4.82 1.27 -7.27
CA GLY A 41 -4.42 0.20 -8.19
C GLY A 41 -5.02 -1.17 -7.87
N LEU A 42 -5.95 -1.25 -6.90
CA LEU A 42 -6.69 -2.46 -6.58
C LEU A 42 -8.08 -2.40 -7.22
N THR A 43 -8.44 -3.41 -7.99
CA THR A 43 -9.77 -3.55 -8.59
C THR A 43 -10.74 -4.11 -7.55
N PHE A 44 -11.81 -3.37 -7.27
CA PHE A 44 -12.86 -3.77 -6.33
C PHE A 44 -14.06 -4.39 -7.03
N PHE A 45 -14.36 -3.96 -8.26
CA PHE A 45 -15.38 -4.59 -9.09
C PHE A 45 -15.00 -4.54 -10.56
N ASN A 46 -15.46 -5.54 -11.30
CA ASN A 46 -15.26 -5.66 -12.73
C ASN A 46 -16.46 -6.38 -13.34
N PHE A 47 -17.20 -5.69 -14.19
CA PHE A 47 -18.37 -6.23 -14.90
C PHE A 47 -18.14 -6.11 -16.39
N GLU A 48 -18.43 -7.19 -17.13
CA GLU A 48 -18.23 -7.24 -18.57
C GLU A 48 -19.52 -7.75 -19.25
N THR A 49 -19.94 -7.08 -20.32
CA THR A 49 -21.04 -7.53 -21.18
C THR A 49 -20.58 -7.63 -22.64
N VAL A 50 -21.02 -8.66 -23.31
CA VAL A 50 -20.68 -8.88 -24.74
C VAL A 50 -21.65 -8.06 -25.59
N VAL A 51 -21.10 -7.27 -26.52
CA VAL A 51 -21.88 -6.37 -27.40
C VAL A 51 -21.81 -6.73 -28.87
N GLY A 52 -20.69 -7.28 -29.35
CA GLY A 52 -20.52 -7.78 -30.71
C GLY A 52 -20.79 -6.72 -31.79
N LEU A 53 -20.25 -5.51 -31.65
CA LEU A 53 -20.47 -4.38 -32.55
C LEU A 53 -19.34 -4.30 -33.58
N GLU A 54 -19.67 -4.33 -34.88
CA GLU A 54 -18.73 -4.11 -35.97
C GLU A 54 -18.88 -2.69 -36.54
N LEU A 55 -17.78 -1.99 -36.64
CA LEU A 55 -17.71 -0.61 -37.14
C LEU A 55 -16.85 -0.56 -38.40
N ALA A 56 -17.46 -0.23 -39.53
CA ALA A 56 -16.71 0.08 -40.74
C ALA A 56 -15.85 1.33 -40.57
N PRO A 57 -14.81 1.54 -41.41
CA PRO A 57 -14.02 2.77 -41.40
C PRO A 57 -14.91 4.04 -41.53
N GLY A 58 -14.72 5.01 -40.65
CA GLY A 58 -15.50 6.25 -40.62
C GLY A 58 -16.93 6.12 -40.10
N ALA A 59 -17.41 4.92 -39.75
CA ALA A 59 -18.75 4.70 -39.21
C ALA A 59 -18.88 5.20 -37.78
N THR A 60 -20.05 5.75 -37.46
CA THR A 60 -20.46 6.09 -36.09
C THR A 60 -21.72 5.30 -35.75
N GLU A 61 -21.68 4.59 -34.63
CA GLU A 61 -22.80 3.83 -34.10
C GLU A 61 -23.17 4.31 -32.70
N GLU A 62 -24.47 4.42 -32.49
CA GLU A 62 -25.06 4.75 -31.20
C GLU A 62 -25.84 3.55 -30.68
N ARG A 63 -25.50 3.09 -29.47
CA ARG A 63 -26.08 1.90 -28.88
C ARG A 63 -26.27 2.08 -27.39
N THR A 64 -27.27 1.39 -26.85
CA THR A 64 -27.52 1.29 -25.40
C THR A 64 -27.49 -0.19 -25.03
N TYR A 65 -26.70 -0.51 -24.02
CA TYR A 65 -26.57 -1.87 -23.49
C TYR A 65 -26.87 -1.90 -22.00
N PRO A 66 -27.69 -2.84 -21.53
CA PRO A 66 -27.85 -3.08 -20.11
C PRO A 66 -26.61 -3.80 -19.57
N LEU A 67 -26.05 -3.27 -18.49
CA LEU A 67 -24.97 -3.89 -17.73
C LEU A 67 -25.54 -4.33 -16.38
N GLU A 68 -25.53 -5.64 -16.16
CA GLU A 68 -25.98 -6.22 -14.89
C GLU A 68 -24.85 -6.13 -13.84
N LEU A 69 -25.18 -5.58 -12.67
CA LEU A 69 -24.23 -5.36 -11.58
C LEU A 69 -24.41 -6.37 -10.45
N VAL A 70 -24.64 -7.63 -10.81
CA VAL A 70 -24.87 -8.72 -9.84
C VAL A 70 -23.67 -8.87 -8.91
N GLY A 71 -23.91 -8.77 -7.60
CA GLY A 71 -22.88 -8.90 -6.59
C GLY A 71 -22.11 -7.62 -6.26
N LEU A 72 -22.42 -6.48 -6.90
CA LEU A 72 -21.79 -5.19 -6.60
C LEU A 72 -21.93 -4.80 -5.13
N GLU A 73 -23.07 -5.14 -4.49
CA GLU A 73 -23.34 -4.86 -3.08
C GLU A 73 -22.23 -5.38 -2.16
N GLY A 74 -21.72 -6.61 -2.42
CA GLY A 74 -20.66 -7.23 -1.65
C GLY A 74 -19.26 -6.76 -2.01
N GLN A 75 -19.10 -6.06 -3.14
CA GLN A 75 -17.78 -5.71 -3.67
C GLN A 75 -17.35 -4.30 -3.25
N ALA A 76 -18.23 -3.30 -3.40
CA ALA A 76 -17.87 -1.91 -3.26
C ALA A 76 -18.97 -1.05 -2.62
N THR A 77 -18.59 0.10 -2.05
CA THR A 77 -19.50 1.15 -1.56
C THR A 77 -18.77 2.49 -1.54
N GLY A 78 -19.50 3.59 -1.80
CA GLY A 78 -18.97 4.96 -1.79
C GLY A 78 -18.59 5.49 -3.17
N LEU A 79 -17.83 6.58 -3.22
CA LEU A 79 -17.34 7.16 -4.46
C LEU A 79 -16.09 6.42 -4.93
N ILE A 80 -16.15 5.77 -6.08
CA ILE A 80 -15.06 4.96 -6.62
C ILE A 80 -14.69 5.45 -8.00
N PRO A 81 -13.40 5.77 -8.26
CA PRO A 81 -12.91 6.00 -9.60
C PRO A 81 -13.16 4.77 -10.45
N SER A 82 -13.82 4.95 -11.56
CA SER A 82 -14.25 3.86 -12.43
C SER A 82 -13.91 4.18 -13.88
N GLU A 83 -13.75 3.12 -14.66
CA GLU A 83 -13.43 3.22 -16.07
C GLU A 83 -14.36 2.30 -16.86
N LEU A 84 -14.93 2.84 -17.93
CA LEU A 84 -15.64 2.07 -18.94
C LEU A 84 -14.69 1.83 -20.09
N GLN A 85 -14.46 0.57 -20.43
CA GLN A 85 -13.52 0.15 -21.47
C GLN A 85 -14.28 -0.59 -22.57
N LEU A 86 -13.92 -0.30 -23.83
CA LEU A 86 -14.32 -1.07 -25.00
C LEU A 86 -13.19 -2.04 -25.35
N LEU A 87 -13.51 -3.31 -25.50
CA LEU A 87 -12.55 -4.37 -25.74
C LEU A 87 -12.78 -5.02 -27.11
N ASP A 88 -11.67 -5.36 -27.77
CA ASP A 88 -11.68 -6.16 -29.00
C ASP A 88 -11.82 -7.67 -28.73
N GLN A 89 -11.65 -8.48 -29.81
CA GLN A 89 -11.73 -9.94 -29.72
C GLN A 89 -10.60 -10.55 -28.87
N ASP A 90 -9.43 -9.91 -28.82
CA ASP A 90 -8.25 -10.31 -28.05
C ASP A 90 -8.24 -9.72 -26.64
N ARG A 91 -9.33 -9.04 -26.23
CA ARG A 91 -9.47 -8.30 -24.97
C ARG A 91 -8.53 -7.14 -24.80
N SER A 92 -8.00 -6.62 -25.91
CA SER A 92 -7.23 -5.37 -25.89
C SER A 92 -8.19 -4.18 -25.78
N VAL A 93 -7.76 -3.16 -25.05
CA VAL A 93 -8.57 -1.95 -24.86
C VAL A 93 -8.53 -1.09 -26.11
N LEU A 94 -9.66 -0.94 -26.79
CA LEU A 94 -9.83 -0.07 -27.96
C LEU A 94 -10.03 1.39 -27.56
N ALA A 95 -10.84 1.60 -26.54
CA ALA A 95 -11.10 2.92 -25.97
C ALA A 95 -11.47 2.79 -24.51
N SER A 96 -11.21 3.85 -23.72
CA SER A 96 -11.60 3.91 -22.33
C SER A 96 -12.08 5.30 -21.94
N GLN A 97 -13.02 5.35 -20.99
CA GLN A 97 -13.57 6.56 -20.42
C GLN A 97 -13.63 6.47 -18.91
N GLY A 98 -12.80 7.30 -18.24
CA GLY A 98 -12.82 7.43 -16.79
C GLY A 98 -13.97 8.29 -16.29
N PHE A 99 -14.57 7.88 -15.17
CA PHE A 99 -15.60 8.63 -14.46
C PHE A 99 -15.60 8.28 -12.97
N THR A 100 -16.41 8.97 -12.18
CA THR A 100 -16.62 8.61 -10.78
C THR A 100 -17.96 7.90 -10.64
N ALA A 101 -17.95 6.70 -10.04
CA ALA A 101 -19.14 5.97 -9.66
C ALA A 101 -19.53 6.25 -8.19
N ASP A 102 -20.81 6.48 -7.92
CA ASP A 102 -21.41 6.44 -6.57
C ASP A 102 -22.05 5.07 -6.37
N VAL A 103 -21.30 4.18 -5.75
CA VAL A 103 -21.72 2.79 -5.53
C VAL A 103 -22.59 2.69 -4.27
N ARG A 104 -23.83 2.23 -4.44
CA ARG A 104 -24.82 2.03 -3.36
C ARG A 104 -24.70 0.63 -2.75
N GLY A 105 -23.48 0.20 -2.46
CA GLY A 105 -23.23 -1.12 -1.86
C GLY A 105 -23.35 -1.16 -0.34
N SER A 106 -23.05 -2.33 0.22
CA SER A 106 -23.12 -2.59 1.66
C SER A 106 -21.87 -2.08 2.39
N VAL A 107 -22.05 -1.68 3.65
CA VAL A 107 -20.95 -1.41 4.60
C VAL A 107 -20.14 -2.68 4.94
N ARG A 108 -20.63 -3.86 4.53
CA ARG A 108 -19.90 -5.14 4.65
C ARG A 108 -19.21 -5.53 3.34
N SER A 109 -19.18 -4.65 2.35
CA SER A 109 -18.48 -4.89 1.08
C SER A 109 -16.98 -5.09 1.31
N VAL A 110 -16.33 -5.76 0.38
CA VAL A 110 -14.86 -5.96 0.39
C VAL A 110 -14.14 -4.62 0.54
N TYR A 111 -14.62 -3.58 -0.15
CA TYR A 111 -14.07 -2.22 -0.03
C TYR A 111 -14.14 -1.67 1.40
N ALA A 112 -15.30 -1.78 2.05
CA ALA A 112 -15.49 -1.28 3.41
C ALA A 112 -14.66 -2.09 4.43
N VAL A 113 -14.61 -3.42 4.29
CA VAL A 113 -13.80 -4.30 5.14
C VAL A 113 -12.31 -4.00 4.97
N PHE A 114 -11.85 -3.77 3.73
CA PHE A 114 -10.48 -3.38 3.46
C PHE A 114 -10.14 -2.03 4.12
N GLY A 115 -10.99 -1.02 3.97
CA GLY A 115 -10.83 0.27 4.63
C GLY A 115 -10.77 0.16 6.15
N LEU A 116 -11.63 -0.69 6.74
CA LEU A 116 -11.63 -0.98 8.17
C LEU A 116 -10.34 -1.68 8.63
N ALA A 117 -9.84 -2.63 7.85
CA ALA A 117 -8.57 -3.31 8.15
C ALA A 117 -7.39 -2.34 8.14
N VAL A 118 -7.34 -1.42 7.16
CA VAL A 118 -6.33 -0.34 7.11
C VAL A 118 -6.46 0.56 8.34
N ALA A 119 -7.68 0.96 8.73
CA ALA A 119 -7.91 1.79 9.90
C ALA A 119 -7.46 1.10 11.20
N LEU A 120 -7.77 -0.19 11.35
CA LEU A 120 -7.37 -0.99 12.51
C LEU A 120 -5.85 -1.13 12.59
N PHE A 121 -5.20 -1.45 11.47
CA PHE A 121 -3.74 -1.52 11.41
C PHE A 121 -3.09 -0.18 11.77
N THR A 122 -3.64 0.92 11.26
CA THR A 122 -3.20 2.28 11.59
C THR A 122 -3.34 2.57 13.08
N ALA A 123 -4.48 2.24 13.68
CA ALA A 123 -4.72 2.42 15.12
C ALA A 123 -3.73 1.60 15.96
N LEU A 124 -3.44 0.36 15.57
CA LEU A 124 -2.48 -0.50 16.28
C LEU A 124 -1.05 0.06 16.19
N THR A 125 -0.62 0.50 15.01
CA THR A 125 0.72 1.08 14.83
C THR A 125 0.86 2.41 15.56
N LEU A 126 -0.18 3.24 15.57
CA LEU A 126 -0.21 4.48 16.32
C LEU A 126 -0.16 4.22 17.84
N ALA A 127 -0.95 3.26 18.33
CA ALA A 127 -0.92 2.84 19.72
C ALA A 127 0.46 2.32 20.14
N ALA A 128 1.11 1.51 19.28
CA ALA A 128 2.47 1.05 19.52
C ALA A 128 3.48 2.20 19.62
N CYS A 129 3.36 3.21 18.75
CA CYS A 129 4.19 4.44 18.84
C CYS A 129 3.93 5.20 20.15
N CYS A 130 2.66 5.38 20.53
CA CYS A 130 2.29 6.06 21.80
C CYS A 130 2.83 5.29 23.02
N VAL A 131 2.73 3.97 23.04
CA VAL A 131 3.26 3.13 24.12
C VAL A 131 4.80 3.21 24.18
N SER A 132 5.47 3.21 23.01
CA SER A 132 6.93 3.36 22.95
C SER A 132 7.37 4.73 23.46
N LEU A 133 6.61 5.78 23.16
CA LEU A 133 6.84 7.13 23.68
C LEU A 133 6.63 7.17 25.21
N ALA A 134 5.50 6.64 25.70
CA ALA A 134 5.17 6.65 27.14
C ALA A 134 6.14 5.82 27.99
N ARG A 135 6.76 4.80 27.40
CA ARG A 135 7.74 3.93 28.07
C ARG A 135 9.20 4.37 27.88
N HIS A 136 9.43 5.54 27.29
CA HIS A 136 10.77 6.07 26.97
C HIS A 136 11.65 5.08 26.19
N ARG A 137 11.03 4.18 25.38
CA ARG A 137 11.74 3.17 24.56
C ARG A 137 11.95 3.62 23.12
N LEU A 138 12.08 4.92 22.91
CA LEU A 138 12.35 5.46 21.58
C LEU A 138 13.79 5.23 21.18
N SER A 139 14.03 5.03 19.89
CA SER A 139 15.39 4.90 19.36
C SER A 139 16.19 6.19 19.59
N LYS A 140 17.45 6.09 20.05
CA LYS A 140 18.39 7.23 20.14
C LYS A 140 18.60 7.92 18.79
N ASN A 141 18.50 7.18 17.69
CA ASN A 141 18.64 7.71 16.33
C ASN A 141 17.36 8.44 15.89
N ARG A 142 17.45 9.76 15.69
CA ARG A 142 16.35 10.65 15.28
C ARG A 142 15.69 10.20 13.97
N PHE A 143 16.49 9.76 12.98
CA PHE A 143 15.96 9.29 11.70
C PHE A 143 15.13 8.01 11.85
N ARG A 144 15.62 7.05 12.61
CA ARG A 144 14.91 5.78 12.88
C ARG A 144 13.59 6.04 13.64
N ARG A 145 13.59 7.00 14.55
CA ARG A 145 12.40 7.48 15.26
C ARG A 145 11.38 8.08 14.29
N GLY A 146 11.84 8.98 13.39
CA GLY A 146 11.00 9.54 12.34
C GLY A 146 10.36 8.45 11.46
N LEU A 147 11.12 7.43 11.04
CA LEU A 147 10.60 6.31 10.26
C LEU A 147 9.53 5.50 11.01
N GLN A 148 9.69 5.31 12.33
CA GLN A 148 8.68 4.61 13.14
C GLN A 148 7.33 5.37 13.15
N PHE A 149 7.37 6.70 13.21
CA PHE A 149 6.16 7.54 13.17
C PHE A 149 5.59 7.70 11.76
N MET A 150 6.42 7.57 10.72
CA MET A 150 5.97 7.65 9.34
C MET A 150 4.95 6.55 9.00
N VAL A 151 5.13 5.33 9.52
CA VAL A 151 4.23 4.20 9.24
C VAL A 151 2.77 4.48 9.62
N PRO A 152 2.44 4.86 10.88
CA PRO A 152 1.08 5.24 11.20
C PRO A 152 0.62 6.50 10.46
N GLY A 153 1.54 7.41 10.09
CA GLY A 153 1.22 8.57 9.27
C GLY A 153 0.69 8.20 7.89
N LEU A 154 1.36 7.30 7.18
CA LEU A 154 0.89 6.75 5.92
C LEU A 154 -0.47 6.07 6.09
N GLY A 155 -0.64 5.29 7.15
CA GLY A 155 -1.91 4.65 7.49
C GLY A 155 -3.05 5.65 7.72
N LEU A 156 -2.80 6.78 8.40
CA LEU A 156 -3.79 7.84 8.60
C LEU A 156 -4.26 8.45 7.28
N GLY A 157 -3.33 8.72 6.36
CA GLY A 157 -3.66 9.24 5.04
C GLY A 157 -4.53 8.28 4.23
N LEU A 158 -4.19 6.97 4.25
CA LEU A 158 -5.00 5.93 3.61
C LEU A 158 -6.38 5.80 4.28
N THR A 159 -6.43 5.75 5.61
CA THR A 159 -7.70 5.67 6.36
C THR A 159 -8.60 6.86 6.03
N ALA A 160 -8.05 8.06 5.99
CA ALA A 160 -8.78 9.26 5.61
C ALA A 160 -9.33 9.15 4.17
N THR A 161 -8.52 8.65 3.23
CA THR A 161 -8.92 8.44 1.84
C THR A 161 -10.12 7.50 1.73
N PHE A 162 -10.06 6.33 2.38
CA PHE A 162 -11.19 5.37 2.37
C PHE A 162 -12.43 5.93 3.06
N THR A 163 -12.24 6.65 4.16
CA THR A 163 -13.35 7.27 4.90
C THR A 163 -14.06 8.35 4.06
N LEU A 164 -13.30 9.23 3.41
CA LEU A 164 -13.85 10.28 2.53
C LEU A 164 -14.62 9.68 1.36
N SER A 165 -14.14 8.58 0.78
CA SER A 165 -14.82 7.84 -0.28
C SER A 165 -16.11 7.20 0.22
N ALA A 166 -16.06 6.47 1.35
CA ALA A 166 -17.23 5.80 1.93
C ALA A 166 -18.33 6.79 2.36
N LEU A 167 -17.94 7.98 2.85
CA LEU A 167 -18.84 9.08 3.19
C LEU A 167 -19.35 9.85 1.96
N ARG A 168 -18.93 9.47 0.75
CA ARG A 168 -19.29 10.11 -0.52
C ARG A 168 -18.92 11.59 -0.60
N LEU A 169 -17.82 11.98 0.04
CA LEU A 169 -17.34 13.36 0.02
C LEU A 169 -16.41 13.59 -1.17
N VAL A 170 -15.47 12.67 -1.40
CA VAL A 170 -14.48 12.79 -2.48
C VAL A 170 -14.11 11.40 -3.01
N ALA A 171 -13.96 11.27 -4.33
CA ALA A 171 -13.46 10.06 -4.95
C ALA A 171 -11.94 9.91 -4.73
N PRO A 172 -11.44 8.72 -4.36
CA PRO A 172 -10.03 8.47 -4.04
C PRO A 172 -9.15 8.31 -5.29
N GLY A 173 -9.17 9.29 -6.17
CA GLY A 173 -8.24 9.34 -7.32
C GLY A 173 -6.79 9.55 -6.89
N ALA A 174 -5.83 9.26 -7.77
CA ALA A 174 -4.39 9.38 -7.49
C ALA A 174 -3.99 10.79 -7.03
N GLY A 175 -4.64 11.83 -7.56
CA GLY A 175 -4.41 13.22 -7.17
C GLY A 175 -4.84 13.57 -5.74
N LEU A 176 -5.66 12.72 -5.08
CA LEU A 176 -6.08 12.90 -3.71
C LEU A 176 -5.30 11.99 -2.75
N TRP A 177 -5.34 10.67 -2.99
CA TRP A 177 -4.81 9.72 -2.01
C TRP A 177 -3.28 9.80 -1.87
N LEU A 178 -2.57 10.08 -2.96
CA LEU A 178 -1.11 10.15 -2.96
C LEU A 178 -0.59 11.31 -2.10
N PRO A 179 -1.00 12.59 -2.34
CA PRO A 179 -0.53 13.69 -1.50
C PRO A 179 -1.05 13.60 -0.07
N LEU A 180 -2.26 13.08 0.16
CA LEU A 180 -2.81 12.91 1.51
C LEU A 180 -2.01 11.89 2.32
N THR A 181 -1.71 10.73 1.72
CA THR A 181 -0.93 9.67 2.36
C THR A 181 0.51 10.10 2.63
N LEU A 182 1.18 10.67 1.61
CA LEU A 182 2.56 11.13 1.75
C LEU A 182 2.65 12.33 2.71
N GLY A 183 1.69 13.26 2.66
CA GLY A 183 1.63 14.42 3.54
C GLY A 183 1.48 14.02 5.01
N CYS A 184 0.54 13.12 5.32
CA CYS A 184 0.38 12.57 6.68
C CYS A 184 1.63 11.80 7.12
N GLY A 185 2.22 11.00 6.25
CA GLY A 185 3.47 10.28 6.51
C GLY A 185 4.62 11.22 6.83
N ALA A 186 4.82 12.25 6.00
CA ALA A 186 5.87 13.25 6.21
C ALA A 186 5.64 14.07 7.49
N ALA A 187 4.40 14.46 7.78
CA ALA A 187 4.06 15.20 9.00
C ALA A 187 4.41 14.38 10.26
N LEU A 188 4.00 13.12 10.32
CA LEU A 188 4.34 12.27 11.47
C LEU A 188 5.82 11.89 11.50
N PHE A 189 6.48 11.75 10.35
CA PHE A 189 7.94 11.60 10.31
C PHE A 189 8.64 12.79 11.01
N VAL A 190 8.24 14.02 10.67
CA VAL A 190 8.80 15.25 11.31
C VAL A 190 8.51 15.26 12.80
N VAL A 191 7.30 14.90 13.22
CA VAL A 191 6.96 14.77 14.65
C VAL A 191 7.90 13.78 15.34
N GLY A 192 8.08 12.57 14.79
CA GLY A 192 8.98 11.57 15.35
C GLY A 192 10.45 12.00 15.33
N TYR A 193 10.88 12.73 14.31
CA TYR A 193 12.24 13.24 14.18
C TYR A 193 12.54 14.33 15.22
N LEU A 194 11.58 15.22 15.48
CA LEU A 194 11.72 16.33 16.44
C LEU A 194 11.46 15.92 17.88
N THR A 195 10.84 14.76 18.13
CA THR A 195 10.63 14.27 19.50
C THR A 195 11.98 14.09 20.20
N PRO A 196 12.23 14.70 21.39
CA PRO A 196 13.48 14.52 22.10
C PRO A 196 13.69 13.05 22.50
N ALA A 197 14.96 12.62 22.51
CA ALA A 197 15.31 11.33 23.11
C ALA A 197 15.14 11.46 24.65
N PRO A 198 14.82 10.36 25.35
CA PRO A 198 15.01 10.34 26.78
C PRO A 198 16.48 10.65 27.07
N ASP A 199 16.70 11.65 27.92
CA ASP A 199 18.04 12.15 28.21
C ASP A 199 18.90 11.04 28.83
N ASP A 200 20.13 10.91 28.32
CA ASP A 200 21.21 10.13 28.94
C ASP A 200 21.83 10.91 30.17
N ASP A 201 21.06 11.80 30.82
CA ASP A 201 21.53 12.69 31.86
C ASP A 201 21.86 12.01 33.22
N LEU A 202 21.97 10.68 33.25
CA LEU A 202 22.25 9.93 34.47
C LEU A 202 23.60 9.16 34.47
N ASP A 203 24.39 9.24 33.41
CA ASP A 203 25.65 8.48 33.35
C ASP A 203 26.94 9.30 33.43
N ASP A 204 26.86 10.65 33.56
CA ASP A 204 28.06 11.49 33.61
C ASP A 204 28.49 11.88 35.04
N ASP A 205 27.75 11.51 36.10
CA ASP A 205 28.09 11.90 37.48
C ASP A 205 28.79 10.81 38.31
N GLU A 206 29.17 9.64 37.75
CA GLU A 206 29.84 8.59 38.51
C GLU A 206 31.31 8.33 38.15
N LEU A 207 31.98 9.20 37.37
CA LEU A 207 33.39 9.00 37.03
C LEU A 207 34.38 10.03 37.59
N ASP A 208 33.94 10.91 38.52
CA ASP A 208 34.83 11.95 39.12
C ASP A 208 35.04 11.84 40.62
N SER A 209 34.95 10.63 41.21
CA SER A 209 35.28 10.49 42.64
C SER A 209 36.01 9.21 42.98
N ASP A 210 37.16 8.95 42.36
CA ASP A 210 38.17 8.04 42.94
C ASP A 210 39.58 8.31 42.35
N ASP A 211 40.07 9.56 42.47
CA ASP A 211 41.51 9.84 42.39
C ASP A 211 41.96 10.71 43.56
N ALA A 212 41.95 10.08 44.74
CA ALA A 212 42.71 10.63 45.85
C ALA A 212 43.19 9.49 46.78
N GLY A 213 44.42 9.09 46.56
CA GLY A 213 45.22 8.59 47.68
C GLY A 213 45.36 7.08 47.76
N GLU A 214 46.41 6.52 47.30
CA GLU A 214 47.43 6.04 48.25
C GLU A 214 48.62 5.41 47.46
N ARG A 215 49.70 6.15 47.52
CA ARG A 215 51.06 5.54 47.36
C ARG A 215 51.32 4.67 48.57
N LEU A 216 51.84 3.50 48.38
CA LEU A 216 52.90 2.89 49.20
C LEU A 216 53.42 1.59 48.57
N ASP A 217 54.62 1.70 48.07
CA ASP A 217 55.75 0.84 48.35
C ASP A 217 55.61 -0.69 48.41
N GLY A 218 56.41 -1.30 47.55
CA GLY A 218 57.34 -2.30 48.04
C GLY A 218 57.10 -3.75 47.64
N LEU A 219 58.10 -4.25 46.99
CA LEU A 219 58.70 -5.57 47.05
C LEU A 219 58.50 -6.56 45.91
N GLU A 220 59.61 -6.74 45.30
CA GLU A 220 60.24 -7.85 44.57
C GLU A 220 59.74 -9.26 44.95
N GLY A 221 59.76 -10.11 43.93
CA GLY A 221 59.67 -11.56 44.08
C GLY A 221 59.37 -12.26 42.76
N ASP A 222 60.31 -12.42 41.96
CA ASP A 222 61.04 -13.56 41.38
C ASP A 222 60.20 -14.87 41.23
N GLY A 223 60.21 -15.46 40.05
CA GLY A 223 60.16 -16.91 39.92
C GLY A 223 59.11 -17.53 39.01
N ASP A 224 59.61 -18.05 37.90
CA ASP A 224 59.21 -19.29 37.23
C ASP A 224 58.02 -19.36 36.27
N GLU A 225 58.35 -19.42 35.02
CA GLU A 225 57.71 -20.29 34.01
C GLU A 225 57.97 -21.79 34.38
N PRO A 226 57.29 -22.81 33.86
CA PRO A 226 56.91 -22.96 32.46
C PRO A 226 55.63 -23.81 32.15
N ASP A 227 55.30 -23.84 30.86
CA ASP A 227 54.74 -24.94 30.07
C ASP A 227 53.32 -25.45 30.27
N GLY A 228 52.58 -25.45 29.18
CA GLY A 228 51.43 -26.35 28.99
C GLY A 228 50.45 -25.98 27.88
N ILE A 229 50.85 -26.20 26.67
CA ILE A 229 50.07 -26.68 25.50
C ILE A 229 48.62 -27.10 25.79
N ALA A 230 47.63 -26.56 25.09
CA ALA A 230 46.59 -27.30 24.38
C ALA A 230 45.80 -26.40 23.42
N GLU A 231 46.06 -26.60 22.19
CA GLU A 231 45.31 -26.40 20.98
C GLU A 231 43.87 -26.96 21.14
N ASN A 232 42.86 -26.15 20.82
CA ASN A 232 41.65 -26.69 20.21
C ASN A 232 40.96 -25.62 19.37
N GLY A 233 41.05 -25.84 18.08
CA GLY A 233 40.39 -25.06 17.08
C GLY A 233 38.88 -25.33 17.08
N ASP A 234 38.14 -24.30 16.88
CA ASP A 234 36.76 -24.44 16.38
C ASP A 234 36.58 -23.44 15.21
N ARG A 235 36.50 -24.02 14.02
CA ARG A 235 36.23 -23.30 12.78
C ARG A 235 34.70 -23.06 12.68
N PRO A 236 34.21 -21.91 12.26
CA PRO A 236 32.83 -21.74 11.89
C PRO A 236 32.54 -22.42 10.55
N GLU A 237 31.51 -23.23 10.53
CA GLU A 237 30.98 -23.91 9.36
C GLU A 237 30.44 -22.90 8.32
N VAL A 238 30.94 -23.07 7.09
CA VAL A 238 30.48 -22.35 5.90
C VAL A 238 29.18 -23.00 5.42
N PHE A 239 28.05 -22.31 5.50
CA PHE A 239 26.81 -22.74 4.90
C PHE A 239 26.92 -22.63 3.37
N ALA A 240 26.87 -23.78 2.70
CA ALA A 240 26.80 -23.89 1.25
C ALA A 240 25.39 -23.55 0.75
N ALA A 241 25.30 -22.69 -0.26
CA ALA A 241 24.08 -22.35 -0.97
C ALA A 241 23.57 -23.55 -1.82
N PRO A 242 22.24 -23.75 -1.94
CA PRO A 242 21.68 -24.81 -2.78
C PRO A 242 21.86 -24.52 -4.27
N GLN A 243 22.38 -25.48 -5.01
CA GLN A 243 22.51 -25.48 -6.45
C GLN A 243 21.15 -25.74 -7.10
N VAL A 244 20.74 -24.86 -7.98
CA VAL A 244 19.59 -25.06 -8.86
C VAL A 244 20.02 -25.97 -10.01
N THR A 245 19.48 -27.18 -10.07
CA THR A 245 19.63 -28.10 -11.22
C THR A 245 18.64 -27.74 -12.30
N GLU A 246 19.15 -27.39 -13.49
CA GLU A 246 18.38 -27.28 -14.73
C GLU A 246 17.80 -28.65 -15.15
N PRO A 247 16.55 -28.70 -15.66
CA PRO A 247 16.01 -29.93 -16.22
C PRO A 247 16.60 -30.21 -17.61
N PRO A 248 16.76 -31.50 -18.00
CA PRO A 248 17.36 -31.88 -19.27
C PRO A 248 16.46 -31.58 -20.45
N SER A 249 17.01 -30.95 -21.47
CA SER A 249 16.43 -30.78 -22.79
C SER A 249 16.32 -32.15 -23.47
N GLY A 250 15.08 -32.59 -23.75
CA GLY A 250 14.77 -33.77 -24.56
C GLY A 250 14.85 -33.45 -26.06
N PRO A 251 15.16 -34.45 -26.92
CA PRO A 251 15.45 -34.23 -28.32
C PRO A 251 14.20 -34.26 -29.20
N THR A 252 14.24 -33.43 -30.28
CA THR A 252 13.51 -33.40 -31.59
C THR A 252 12.02 -33.53 -31.59
#